data_424803bcd7acc89bdbe0f5284efc0ece
#
_entry.id   424803bcd7acc89bdbe0f5284efc0ece
#
_cell.length_a   1.000
_cell.length_b   1.000
_cell.length_c   1.000
_cell.angle_alpha   90.00
_cell.angle_beta   90.00
_cell.angle_gamma   90.00
#
_symmetry.space_group_name_H-M   'P 1'
#
loop_
_entity.id
_entity.type
_entity.pdbx_description
1 polymer ?
#
loop_
_entity_poly.entity_id
_entity_poly.type
_entity_poly.pdbx_seq_one_letter_code
_entity_poly.pdbx_strand_id
1 'polypeptide(L)'
;VAWAMALGAAAPLAGAEPAPQASQPVQPVQPAQMMLAQEYRGQAVAGWLMSEKLDGVRAFWDGRQLIGRSGKAFTAPAWFTQGFPPFALDGELFAGRGRFELAAAAVHSSDPQAWQPLHYAVFDVPNAAGGLLQRLQVLRDYLAQGAAAGAAGAAPERIRIVQQRPVADAAAAQAFLREIEAGGGEGVMLRHPQAAYPRGRSELLLKMKSAHDAECVVVAHHPGRGRLQGLLGSLSCENAQGRFRIGSGFSDRERSDPPPIGSTITYRYRGLTAKGLPRFASFVRIRPAQGD
;
A
#
# COMPACT_ATOMS: atom_id res chain seq x y z
N VAL A 1 73.50 -53.32 18.20
CA VAL A 1 72.07 -53.65 18.14
C VAL A 1 71.33 -52.40 18.44
N ALA A 2 70.82 -51.67 17.40
CA ALA A 2 70.01 -50.41 17.52
C ALA A 2 68.67 -50.71 16.92
N TRP A 3 67.65 -50.53 17.70
CA TRP A 3 66.24 -50.51 17.25
C TRP A 3 65.79 -49.10 16.90
N ALA A 4 65.38 -48.86 15.63
CA ALA A 4 64.76 -47.64 15.18
C ALA A 4 63.26 -47.75 15.40
N MET A 5 62.69 -46.81 16.18
CA MET A 5 61.22 -46.62 16.29
C MET A 5 60.74 -45.70 15.14
N ALA A 6 59.86 -46.26 14.35
CA ALA A 6 59.10 -45.43 13.33
C ALA A 6 57.99 -44.72 13.99
N LEU A 7 57.99 -43.35 13.90
CA LEU A 7 56.87 -42.49 14.24
C LEU A 7 55.86 -42.49 13.09
N GLY A 8 54.70 -43.07 13.33
CA GLY A 8 53.53 -42.94 12.43
C GLY A 8 52.87 -41.53 12.51
N ALA A 9 52.87 -40.82 11.41
CA ALA A 9 52.15 -39.58 11.28
C ALA A 9 50.67 -39.89 11.10
N ALA A 10 49.83 -39.40 12.04
CA ALA A 10 48.36 -39.42 11.93
C ALA A 10 47.93 -38.29 10.99
N ALA A 11 47.16 -38.61 9.95
CA ALA A 11 46.52 -37.66 9.07
C ALA A 11 45.35 -36.95 9.80
N PRO A 12 45.11 -35.62 9.56
CA PRO A 12 44.00 -34.95 10.15
C PRO A 12 42.70 -35.45 9.53
N LEU A 13 41.71 -35.77 10.40
CA LEU A 13 40.34 -36.08 10.02
C LEU A 13 39.70 -34.85 9.33
N ALA A 14 39.21 -35.05 8.12
CA ALA A 14 38.44 -34.06 7.37
C ALA A 14 37.24 -33.61 8.21
N GLY A 15 37.16 -32.31 8.42
CA GLY A 15 36.03 -31.69 9.13
C GLY A 15 34.72 -31.97 8.39
N ALA A 16 33.75 -32.52 9.10
CA ALA A 16 32.39 -32.68 8.61
C ALA A 16 31.79 -31.29 8.32
N GLU A 17 31.32 -31.10 7.10
CA GLU A 17 30.53 -29.92 6.76
C GLU A 17 29.28 -29.82 7.70
N PRO A 18 28.97 -28.63 8.24
CA PRO A 18 27.77 -28.49 9.04
C PRO A 18 26.52 -28.76 8.18
N ALA A 19 25.68 -29.69 8.66
CA ALA A 19 24.42 -30.00 8.01
C ALA A 19 23.62 -28.72 7.79
N PRO A 20 22.88 -28.59 6.66
CA PRO A 20 22.03 -27.40 6.39
C PRO A 20 21.05 -27.24 7.53
N GLN A 21 21.11 -26.09 8.20
CA GLN A 21 20.17 -25.75 9.26
C GLN A 21 18.76 -25.75 8.66
N ALA A 22 17.90 -26.60 9.18
CA ALA A 22 16.49 -26.63 8.82
C ALA A 22 15.93 -25.22 8.98
N SER A 23 15.46 -24.64 7.88
CA SER A 23 14.81 -23.34 7.88
C SER A 23 13.65 -23.37 8.88
N GLN A 24 13.70 -22.50 9.89
CA GLN A 24 12.62 -22.39 10.87
C GLN A 24 11.30 -22.12 10.12
N PRO A 25 10.18 -22.74 10.53
CA PRO A 25 8.90 -22.51 9.89
C PRO A 25 8.58 -21.01 9.94
N VAL A 26 8.38 -20.42 8.76
CA VAL A 26 8.01 -19.00 8.65
C VAL A 26 6.68 -18.83 9.38
N GLN A 27 6.67 -18.09 10.46
CA GLN A 27 5.45 -17.80 11.20
C GLN A 27 4.44 -17.08 10.29
N PRO A 28 3.15 -17.46 10.28
CA PRO A 28 2.16 -16.82 9.43
C PRO A 28 2.07 -15.33 9.72
N VAL A 29 2.00 -14.52 8.67
CA VAL A 29 1.85 -13.06 8.79
C VAL A 29 0.49 -12.76 9.41
N GLN A 30 0.50 -11.95 10.45
CA GLN A 30 -0.72 -11.46 11.10
C GLN A 30 -1.19 -10.14 10.45
N PRO A 31 -2.48 -9.82 10.44
CA PRO A 31 -2.99 -8.57 9.87
C PRO A 31 -2.33 -7.30 10.42
N ALA A 32 -1.97 -7.29 11.70
CA ALA A 32 -1.24 -6.19 12.34
C ALA A 32 0.19 -6.01 11.81
N GLN A 33 0.72 -7.00 11.09
CA GLN A 33 2.06 -7.00 10.50
C GLN A 33 2.07 -6.77 8.99
N MET A 34 0.94 -6.34 8.41
CA MET A 34 0.90 -6.03 6.98
C MET A 34 1.97 -5.01 6.61
N MET A 35 2.60 -5.22 5.45
CA MET A 35 3.59 -4.29 4.95
C MET A 35 3.01 -2.89 4.72
N LEU A 36 3.80 -1.86 4.99
CA LEU A 36 3.46 -0.46 4.82
C LEU A 36 4.51 0.22 3.93
N ALA A 37 4.04 0.96 2.94
CA ALA A 37 4.88 1.69 2.02
C ALA A 37 5.47 2.96 2.65
N GLN A 38 6.69 3.30 2.22
CA GLN A 38 7.25 4.64 2.37
C GLN A 38 6.93 5.51 1.13
N GLU A 39 7.13 6.82 1.24
CA GLU A 39 7.04 7.74 0.10
C GLU A 39 8.28 7.58 -0.79
N TYR A 40 8.08 7.54 -2.10
CA TYR A 40 9.18 7.69 -3.05
C TYR A 40 9.70 9.13 -3.02
N ARG A 41 11.00 9.28 -2.83
CA ARG A 41 11.71 10.57 -2.72
C ARG A 41 12.95 10.63 -3.61
N GLY A 42 12.98 9.85 -4.70
CA GLY A 42 14.13 9.78 -5.59
C GLY A 42 15.07 8.62 -5.32
N GLN A 43 14.66 7.62 -4.53
CA GLN A 43 15.47 6.41 -4.32
C GLN A 43 15.78 5.71 -5.64
N ALA A 44 16.91 5.02 -5.72
CA ALA A 44 17.25 4.20 -6.87
C ALA A 44 16.28 3.01 -6.97
N VAL A 45 15.52 2.94 -8.06
CA VAL A 45 14.48 1.91 -8.29
C VAL A 45 14.66 1.14 -9.59
N ALA A 46 15.77 1.30 -10.28
CA ALA A 46 16.10 0.49 -11.44
C ALA A 46 16.10 -1.00 -11.08
N GLY A 47 15.46 -1.84 -11.90
CA GLY A 47 15.30 -3.27 -11.62
C GLY A 47 14.20 -3.62 -10.62
N TRP A 48 13.49 -2.62 -10.07
CA TRP A 48 12.32 -2.87 -9.24
C TRP A 48 11.08 -3.24 -10.07
N LEU A 49 10.00 -3.55 -9.39
CA LEU A 49 8.68 -3.75 -9.99
C LEU A 49 7.78 -2.56 -9.68
N MET A 50 6.95 -2.19 -10.64
CA MET A 50 5.92 -1.16 -10.47
C MET A 50 4.54 -1.73 -10.75
N SER A 51 3.55 -1.24 -10.03
CA SER A 51 2.14 -1.56 -10.20
C SER A 51 1.27 -0.36 -9.90
N GLU A 52 0.02 -0.37 -10.36
CA GLU A 52 -0.95 0.63 -9.96
C GLU A 52 -1.19 0.58 -8.45
N LYS A 53 -1.24 1.76 -7.82
CA LYS A 53 -1.72 1.91 -6.46
C LYS A 53 -3.23 2.04 -6.50
N LEU A 54 -3.91 0.99 -6.09
CA LEU A 54 -5.37 0.93 -6.07
C LEU A 54 -5.94 1.81 -4.93
N ASP A 55 -7.04 2.49 -5.20
CA ASP A 55 -7.81 3.28 -4.22
C ASP A 55 -9.06 2.49 -3.81
N GLY A 56 -8.86 1.56 -2.90
CA GLY A 56 -9.89 0.65 -2.37
C GLY A 56 -9.75 0.44 -0.87
N VAL A 57 -10.24 -0.68 -0.38
CA VAL A 57 -10.13 -1.07 1.02
C VAL A 57 -9.18 -2.25 1.13
N ARG A 58 -8.02 -2.04 1.76
CA ARG A 58 -7.05 -3.12 1.97
C ARG A 58 -7.64 -4.23 2.82
N ALA A 59 -7.50 -5.44 2.35
CA ALA A 59 -7.92 -6.65 3.03
C ALA A 59 -6.79 -7.69 2.99
N PHE A 60 -6.63 -8.38 4.11
CA PHE A 60 -5.77 -9.53 4.25
C PHE A 60 -6.65 -10.78 4.33
N TRP A 61 -6.45 -11.72 3.43
CA TRP A 61 -7.08 -13.04 3.48
C TRP A 61 -6.18 -13.98 4.27
N ASP A 62 -6.66 -14.56 5.35
CA ASP A 62 -5.89 -15.45 6.22
C ASP A 62 -5.97 -16.94 5.86
N GLY A 63 -6.70 -17.26 4.77
CA GLY A 63 -7.05 -18.61 4.34
C GLY A 63 -8.49 -19.00 4.70
N ARG A 64 -9.23 -18.11 5.41
CA ARG A 64 -10.61 -18.35 5.88
C ARG A 64 -11.50 -17.11 5.80
N GLN A 65 -10.97 -15.93 6.10
CA GLN A 65 -11.72 -14.68 6.17
C GLN A 65 -10.88 -13.47 5.71
N LEU A 66 -11.56 -12.44 5.25
CA LEU A 66 -10.94 -11.15 4.92
C LEU A 66 -10.85 -10.28 6.16
N ILE A 67 -9.68 -9.73 6.45
CA ILE A 67 -9.39 -8.95 7.65
C ILE A 67 -8.84 -7.58 7.24
N GLY A 68 -9.42 -6.54 7.78
CA GLY A 68 -8.99 -5.16 7.52
C GLY A 68 -7.73 -4.76 8.30
N ARG A 69 -7.20 -3.58 8.03
CA ARG A 69 -6.01 -3.01 8.70
C ARG A 69 -6.14 -2.86 10.22
N SER A 70 -7.35 -2.74 10.73
CA SER A 70 -7.63 -2.67 12.17
C SER A 70 -7.59 -4.04 12.87
N GLY A 71 -7.40 -5.13 12.12
CA GLY A 71 -7.50 -6.49 12.63
C GLY A 71 -8.94 -7.03 12.71
N LYS A 72 -9.94 -6.23 12.33
CA LYS A 72 -11.34 -6.67 12.31
C LYS A 72 -11.64 -7.41 11.01
N ALA A 73 -12.36 -8.53 11.11
CA ALA A 73 -12.87 -9.25 9.95
C ALA A 73 -13.98 -8.45 9.25
N PHE A 74 -14.01 -8.54 7.93
CA PHE A 74 -15.13 -8.07 7.12
C PHE A 74 -16.19 -9.17 7.01
N THR A 75 -17.46 -8.79 7.03
CA THR A 75 -18.59 -9.70 6.80
C THR A 75 -18.78 -9.89 5.29
N ALA A 76 -17.79 -10.54 4.65
CA ALA A 76 -17.88 -10.83 3.23
C ALA A 76 -18.93 -11.92 2.97
N PRO A 77 -19.78 -11.77 1.93
CA PRO A 77 -20.73 -12.82 1.58
C PRO A 77 -20.00 -14.09 1.13
N ALA A 78 -20.56 -15.26 1.44
CA ALA A 78 -19.94 -16.54 1.12
C ALA A 78 -19.62 -16.69 -0.38
N TRP A 79 -20.48 -16.19 -1.27
CA TRP A 79 -20.27 -16.22 -2.72
C TRP A 79 -19.06 -15.39 -3.16
N PHE A 80 -18.67 -14.35 -2.41
CA PHE A 80 -17.51 -13.50 -2.74
C PHE A 80 -16.20 -14.23 -2.49
N THR A 81 -16.10 -14.98 -1.38
CA THR A 81 -14.90 -15.71 -0.97
C THR A 81 -14.86 -17.16 -1.40
N GLN A 82 -15.93 -17.64 -2.05
CA GLN A 82 -16.00 -19.01 -2.56
C GLN A 82 -14.84 -19.28 -3.54
N GLY A 83 -14.09 -20.37 -3.31
CA GLY A 83 -12.93 -20.75 -4.10
C GLY A 83 -11.66 -19.96 -3.81
N PHE A 84 -11.64 -19.10 -2.80
CA PHE A 84 -10.38 -18.47 -2.37
C PHE A 84 -9.41 -19.54 -1.85
N PRO A 85 -8.08 -19.34 -2.00
CA PRO A 85 -7.11 -20.34 -1.61
C PRO A 85 -7.02 -20.54 -0.09
N PRO A 86 -6.56 -21.72 0.37
CA PRO A 86 -6.38 -21.98 1.80
C PRO A 86 -5.10 -21.32 2.39
N PHE A 87 -4.47 -20.41 1.66
CA PHE A 87 -3.28 -19.69 2.08
C PHE A 87 -3.48 -18.18 2.06
N ALA A 88 -2.60 -17.46 2.78
CA ALA A 88 -2.75 -16.01 2.96
C ALA A 88 -2.54 -15.23 1.66
N LEU A 89 -3.37 -14.18 1.48
CA LEU A 89 -3.25 -13.20 0.42
C LEU A 89 -3.28 -11.78 1.01
N ASP A 90 -2.58 -10.86 0.37
CA ASP A 90 -2.64 -9.43 0.66
C ASP A 90 -3.10 -8.68 -0.59
N GLY A 91 -4.15 -7.90 -0.45
CA GLY A 91 -4.78 -7.26 -1.61
C GLY A 91 -5.67 -6.08 -1.23
N GLU A 92 -6.35 -5.58 -2.24
CA GLU A 92 -7.29 -4.46 -2.15
C GLU A 92 -8.67 -4.91 -2.61
N LEU A 93 -9.69 -4.68 -1.81
CA LEU A 93 -11.09 -4.75 -2.25
C LEU A 93 -11.36 -3.50 -3.09
N PHE A 94 -11.53 -3.69 -4.38
CA PHE A 94 -11.50 -2.63 -5.37
C PHE A 94 -12.73 -2.66 -6.27
N ALA A 95 -13.40 -1.49 -6.39
CA ALA A 95 -14.60 -1.31 -7.21
C ALA A 95 -14.32 -0.64 -8.57
N GLY A 96 -13.06 -0.32 -8.84
CA GLY A 96 -12.64 0.47 -10.00
C GLY A 96 -12.10 1.85 -9.62
N ARG A 97 -11.42 2.51 -10.56
CA ARG A 97 -10.86 3.84 -10.35
C ARG A 97 -11.96 4.87 -10.03
N GLY A 98 -11.69 5.77 -9.08
CA GLY A 98 -12.64 6.79 -8.63
C GLY A 98 -13.85 6.27 -7.86
N ARG A 99 -13.85 5.00 -7.44
CA ARG A 99 -14.99 4.32 -6.80
C ARG A 99 -14.68 3.85 -5.36
N PHE A 100 -13.77 4.54 -4.68
CA PHE A 100 -13.39 4.21 -3.30
C PHE A 100 -14.60 4.12 -2.37
N GLU A 101 -15.55 5.07 -2.48
CA GLU A 101 -16.72 5.14 -1.62
C GLU A 101 -17.60 3.87 -1.74
N LEU A 102 -17.67 3.26 -2.92
CA LEU A 102 -18.39 1.98 -3.09
C LEU A 102 -17.69 0.83 -2.34
N ALA A 103 -16.37 0.75 -2.43
CA ALA A 103 -15.62 -0.26 -1.69
C ALA A 103 -15.74 -0.05 -0.17
N ALA A 104 -15.61 1.20 0.28
CA ALA A 104 -15.76 1.55 1.68
C ALA A 104 -17.18 1.28 2.21
N ALA A 105 -18.21 1.59 1.45
CA ALA A 105 -19.60 1.30 1.82
C ALA A 105 -19.88 -0.21 1.88
N ALA A 106 -19.38 -0.98 0.89
CA ALA A 106 -19.62 -2.41 0.80
C ALA A 106 -19.09 -3.17 2.01
N VAL A 107 -17.86 -2.88 2.46
CA VAL A 107 -17.24 -3.59 3.59
C VAL A 107 -17.90 -3.32 4.95
N HIS A 108 -18.73 -2.27 5.02
CA HIS A 108 -19.52 -1.92 6.21
C HIS A 108 -21.01 -2.26 6.06
N SER A 109 -21.43 -2.74 4.89
CA SER A 109 -22.83 -3.07 4.61
C SER A 109 -23.18 -4.47 5.12
N SER A 110 -24.38 -4.62 5.66
CA SER A 110 -24.99 -5.93 5.92
C SER A 110 -25.67 -6.53 4.67
N ASP A 111 -25.85 -5.73 3.61
CA ASP A 111 -26.42 -6.21 2.34
C ASP A 111 -25.33 -6.92 1.52
N PRO A 112 -25.49 -8.25 1.26
CA PRO A 112 -24.53 -8.98 0.42
C PRO A 112 -24.40 -8.41 -1.00
N GLN A 113 -25.43 -7.75 -1.53
CA GLN A 113 -25.42 -7.19 -2.89
C GLN A 113 -24.47 -6.00 -3.02
N ALA A 114 -24.15 -5.31 -1.94
CA ALA A 114 -23.17 -4.22 -1.91
C ALA A 114 -21.76 -4.67 -2.37
N TRP A 115 -21.44 -5.97 -2.27
CA TRP A 115 -20.17 -6.55 -2.69
C TRP A 115 -20.09 -6.86 -4.19
N GLN A 116 -21.20 -6.80 -4.94
CA GLN A 116 -21.23 -7.12 -6.36
C GLN A 116 -20.21 -6.35 -7.22
N PRO A 117 -20.00 -5.02 -7.03
CA PRO A 117 -19.04 -4.28 -7.82
C PRO A 117 -17.59 -4.55 -7.45
N LEU A 118 -17.32 -5.28 -6.35
CA LEU A 118 -15.97 -5.50 -5.85
C LEU A 118 -15.30 -6.70 -6.51
N HIS A 119 -13.98 -6.58 -6.66
CA HIS A 119 -13.08 -7.72 -6.80
C HIS A 119 -11.92 -7.59 -5.80
N TYR A 120 -11.27 -8.70 -5.50
CA TYR A 120 -10.11 -8.74 -4.64
C TYR A 120 -8.85 -8.69 -5.49
N ALA A 121 -8.24 -7.50 -5.56
CA ALA A 121 -7.02 -7.24 -6.33
C ALA A 121 -5.80 -7.59 -5.49
N VAL A 122 -5.26 -8.80 -5.69
CA VAL A 122 -4.16 -9.35 -4.91
C VAL A 122 -2.83 -8.85 -5.43
N PHE A 123 -2.00 -8.32 -4.56
CA PHE A 123 -0.66 -7.83 -4.88
C PHE A 123 0.45 -8.61 -4.16
N ASP A 124 0.14 -9.55 -3.26
CA ASP A 124 1.12 -10.45 -2.64
C ASP A 124 0.51 -11.74 -2.07
N VAL A 125 1.39 -12.76 -1.90
CA VAL A 125 1.13 -14.01 -1.19
C VAL A 125 2.13 -14.12 -0.03
N PRO A 126 1.81 -13.53 1.14
CA PRO A 126 2.79 -13.21 2.19
C PRO A 126 3.61 -14.38 2.73
N ASN A 127 3.03 -15.58 2.77
CA ASN A 127 3.67 -16.77 3.35
C ASN A 127 4.33 -17.67 2.30
N ALA A 128 4.27 -17.31 1.01
CA ALA A 128 4.98 -18.03 -0.03
C ALA A 128 6.46 -17.64 -0.07
N ALA A 129 7.31 -18.57 -0.47
CA ALA A 129 8.76 -18.37 -0.59
C ALA A 129 9.13 -17.53 -1.82
N GLY A 130 10.33 -16.98 -1.79
CA GLY A 130 10.94 -16.29 -2.92
C GLY A 130 10.59 -14.82 -3.06
N GLY A 131 10.94 -14.23 -4.18
CA GLY A 131 10.62 -12.84 -4.55
C GLY A 131 9.15 -12.66 -4.93
N LEU A 132 8.73 -11.41 -5.14
CA LEU A 132 7.33 -11.09 -5.38
C LEU A 132 6.69 -11.88 -6.54
N LEU A 133 7.38 -11.99 -7.68
CA LEU A 133 6.81 -12.69 -8.84
C LEU A 133 6.65 -14.19 -8.59
N GLN A 134 7.57 -14.81 -7.83
CA GLN A 134 7.47 -16.21 -7.42
C GLN A 134 6.29 -16.41 -6.46
N ARG A 135 6.12 -15.52 -5.50
CA ARG A 135 4.97 -15.58 -4.59
C ARG A 135 3.64 -15.42 -5.32
N LEU A 136 3.54 -14.48 -6.26
CA LEU A 136 2.34 -14.31 -7.09
C LEU A 136 2.11 -15.51 -8.04
N GLN A 137 3.18 -16.22 -8.44
CA GLN A 137 3.04 -17.43 -9.24
C GLN A 137 2.26 -18.53 -8.51
N VAL A 138 2.49 -18.68 -7.20
CA VAL A 138 1.71 -19.64 -6.37
C VAL A 138 0.20 -19.41 -6.50
N LEU A 139 -0.23 -18.15 -6.50
CA LEU A 139 -1.65 -17.82 -6.70
C LEU A 139 -2.11 -18.08 -8.14
N ARG A 140 -1.29 -17.77 -9.14
CA ARG A 140 -1.64 -18.08 -10.55
C ARG A 140 -1.86 -19.55 -10.76
N ASP A 141 -0.96 -20.38 -10.23
CA ASP A 141 -1.04 -21.84 -10.35
C ASP A 141 -2.29 -22.39 -9.66
N TYR A 142 -2.63 -21.87 -8.48
CA TYR A 142 -3.87 -22.23 -7.77
C TYR A 142 -5.12 -21.89 -8.59
N LEU A 143 -5.18 -20.67 -9.14
CA LEU A 143 -6.33 -20.21 -9.94
C LEU A 143 -6.46 -21.03 -11.25
N ALA A 144 -5.33 -21.38 -11.89
CA ALA A 144 -5.32 -22.20 -13.10
C ALA A 144 -5.84 -23.63 -12.84
N GLN A 145 -5.45 -24.23 -11.71
CA GLN A 145 -5.94 -25.55 -11.30
C GLN A 145 -7.46 -25.54 -11.02
N GLY A 146 -7.96 -24.51 -10.33
CA GLY A 146 -9.40 -24.34 -10.06
C GLY A 146 -10.22 -24.19 -11.35
N ALA A 147 -9.72 -23.42 -12.31
CA ALA A 147 -10.35 -23.27 -13.63
C ALA A 147 -10.38 -24.58 -14.42
N ALA A 148 -9.30 -25.37 -14.38
CA ALA A 148 -9.23 -26.66 -15.07
C ALA A 148 -10.15 -27.73 -14.45
N ALA A 149 -10.42 -27.65 -13.15
CA ALA A 149 -11.31 -28.59 -12.46
C ALA A 149 -12.81 -28.35 -12.75
N GLY A 150 -13.16 -27.33 -13.50
CA GLY A 150 -14.55 -27.05 -13.92
C GLY A 150 -15.50 -26.74 -12.76
N ALA A 151 -14.97 -26.31 -11.62
CA ALA A 151 -15.77 -25.96 -10.45
C ALA A 151 -16.62 -24.72 -10.78
N ALA A 152 -17.89 -24.92 -11.11
CA ALA A 152 -18.85 -23.84 -11.29
C ALA A 152 -18.92 -23.02 -9.98
N GLY A 153 -18.48 -21.75 -10.01
CA GLY A 153 -18.42 -20.87 -8.85
C GLY A 153 -17.03 -20.71 -8.23
N ALA A 154 -15.99 -21.29 -8.85
CA ALA A 154 -14.61 -21.03 -8.42
C ALA A 154 -14.22 -19.57 -8.66
N ALA A 155 -13.50 -19.03 -7.72
CA ALA A 155 -13.09 -17.66 -7.55
C ALA A 155 -12.37 -16.89 -8.68
N PRO A 156 -12.07 -17.39 -9.88
CA PRO A 156 -11.29 -16.66 -10.88
C PRO A 156 -11.82 -15.26 -11.19
N GLU A 157 -13.15 -15.09 -11.11
CA GLU A 157 -13.77 -13.79 -11.43
C GLU A 157 -13.62 -12.74 -10.32
N ARG A 158 -13.50 -13.16 -9.07
CA ARG A 158 -13.42 -12.25 -7.92
C ARG A 158 -11.99 -11.93 -7.49
N ILE A 159 -11.02 -12.83 -7.78
CA ILE A 159 -9.60 -12.56 -7.55
C ILE A 159 -8.97 -12.05 -8.85
N ARG A 160 -8.28 -10.94 -8.75
CA ARG A 160 -7.41 -10.41 -9.82
C ARG A 160 -6.01 -10.20 -9.26
N ILE A 161 -5.00 -10.68 -9.98
CA ILE A 161 -3.61 -10.43 -9.60
C ILE A 161 -3.20 -9.08 -10.17
N VAL A 162 -2.74 -8.18 -9.31
CA VAL A 162 -2.26 -6.87 -9.72
C VAL A 162 -1.03 -7.01 -10.61
N GLN A 163 -1.11 -6.45 -11.82
CA GLN A 163 -0.03 -6.52 -12.79
C GLN A 163 1.23 -5.85 -12.25
N GLN A 164 2.34 -6.54 -12.36
CA GLN A 164 3.67 -6.03 -12.02
C GLN A 164 4.45 -5.77 -13.32
N ARG A 165 5.04 -4.59 -13.44
CA ARG A 165 5.88 -4.20 -14.59
C ARG A 165 7.31 -3.92 -14.10
N PRO A 166 8.37 -4.30 -14.82
CA PRO A 166 9.73 -3.95 -14.44
C PRO A 166 9.95 -2.43 -14.57
N VAL A 167 10.73 -1.89 -13.66
CA VAL A 167 11.18 -0.48 -13.68
C VAL A 167 12.56 -0.43 -14.31
N ALA A 168 12.67 0.17 -15.51
CA ALA A 168 13.97 0.37 -16.14
C ALA A 168 14.79 1.44 -15.39
N ASP A 169 14.16 2.57 -15.08
CA ASP A 169 14.76 3.71 -14.39
C ASP A 169 13.68 4.60 -13.74
N ALA A 170 14.10 5.68 -13.10
CA ALA A 170 13.19 6.63 -12.47
C ALA A 170 12.26 7.33 -13.47
N ALA A 171 12.71 7.56 -14.72
CA ALA A 171 11.90 8.20 -15.75
C ALA A 171 10.77 7.27 -16.21
N ALA A 172 11.02 5.97 -16.33
CA ALA A 172 10.00 4.96 -16.62
C ALA A 172 8.95 4.89 -15.51
N ALA A 173 9.35 4.94 -14.24
CA ALA A 173 8.42 4.99 -13.12
C ALA A 173 7.55 6.26 -13.13
N GLN A 174 8.13 7.41 -13.46
CA GLN A 174 7.40 8.68 -13.61
C GLN A 174 6.45 8.65 -14.81
N ALA A 175 6.85 8.04 -15.94
CA ALA A 175 5.98 7.88 -17.10
C ALA A 175 4.77 7.01 -16.78
N PHE A 176 4.98 5.91 -16.07
CA PHE A 176 3.90 5.04 -15.63
C PHE A 176 2.97 5.74 -14.62
N LEU A 177 3.51 6.58 -13.71
CA LEU A 177 2.69 7.40 -12.83
C LEU A 177 1.75 8.31 -13.62
N ARG A 178 2.27 9.02 -14.63
CA ARG A 178 1.43 9.87 -15.50
C ARG A 178 0.37 9.07 -16.26
N GLU A 179 0.70 7.88 -16.77
CA GLU A 179 -0.25 6.97 -17.43
C GLU A 179 -1.41 6.59 -16.50
N ILE A 180 -1.08 6.18 -15.26
CA ILE A 180 -2.07 5.77 -14.26
C ILE A 180 -2.98 6.95 -13.86
N GLU A 181 -2.39 8.12 -13.57
CA GLU A 181 -3.14 9.30 -13.14
C GLU A 181 -4.00 9.89 -14.28
N ALA A 182 -3.52 9.88 -15.52
CA ALA A 182 -4.31 10.28 -16.69
C ALA A 182 -5.54 9.39 -16.89
N GLY A 183 -5.43 8.10 -16.51
CA GLY A 183 -6.56 7.17 -16.48
C GLY A 183 -7.41 7.23 -15.22
N GLY A 184 -7.21 8.22 -14.34
CA GLY A 184 -7.97 8.38 -13.08
C GLY A 184 -7.54 7.45 -11.94
N GLY A 185 -6.35 6.84 -12.04
CA GLY A 185 -5.77 6.04 -10.96
C GLY A 185 -5.11 6.90 -9.87
N GLU A 186 -4.87 6.32 -8.71
CA GLU A 186 -4.39 7.02 -7.51
C GLU A 186 -2.88 7.31 -7.54
N GLY A 187 -2.10 6.45 -8.19
CA GLY A 187 -0.64 6.49 -8.21
C GLY A 187 -0.01 5.14 -8.47
N VAL A 188 1.25 4.99 -8.09
CA VAL A 188 2.08 3.81 -8.37
C VAL A 188 2.69 3.27 -7.08
N MET A 189 2.79 1.94 -7.00
CA MET A 189 3.59 1.22 -6.01
C MET A 189 4.88 0.75 -6.67
N LEU A 190 6.02 0.95 -6.00
CA LEU A 190 7.32 0.45 -6.41
C LEU A 190 7.79 -0.58 -5.39
N ARG A 191 8.30 -1.71 -5.85
CA ARG A 191 8.63 -2.84 -5.00
C ARG A 191 9.92 -3.52 -5.39
N HIS A 192 10.78 -3.79 -4.41
CA HIS A 192 11.99 -4.55 -4.62
C HIS A 192 11.62 -6.00 -4.98
N PRO A 193 12.06 -6.53 -6.15
CA PRO A 193 11.55 -7.79 -6.71
C PRO A 193 11.89 -9.02 -5.86
N GLN A 194 13.08 -9.05 -5.26
CA GLN A 194 13.60 -10.19 -4.50
C GLN A 194 13.34 -10.11 -2.99
N ALA A 195 12.76 -8.99 -2.51
CA ALA A 195 12.46 -8.86 -1.10
C ALA A 195 11.42 -9.90 -0.66
N ALA A 196 11.68 -10.58 0.45
CA ALA A 196 10.65 -11.31 1.17
C ALA A 196 9.51 -10.36 1.54
N TYR A 197 8.33 -10.88 1.92
CA TYR A 197 7.23 -10.03 2.37
C TYR A 197 7.66 -9.23 3.62
N PRO A 198 7.82 -7.89 3.52
CA PRO A 198 8.27 -7.09 4.65
C PRO A 198 7.13 -6.86 5.63
N ARG A 199 7.40 -7.04 6.92
CA ARG A 199 6.44 -6.74 7.99
C ARG A 199 6.55 -5.28 8.40
N GLY A 200 5.41 -4.58 8.45
CA GLY A 200 5.37 -3.16 8.84
C GLY A 200 5.94 -2.24 7.77
N ARG A 201 6.44 -1.08 8.18
CA ARG A 201 6.97 -0.05 7.27
C ARG A 201 8.35 -0.43 6.74
N SER A 202 8.50 -0.44 5.41
CA SER A 202 9.70 -0.91 4.74
C SER A 202 10.13 0.03 3.61
N GLU A 203 11.43 0.19 3.43
CA GLU A 203 12.05 0.88 2.28
C GLU A 203 12.00 0.04 0.99
N LEU A 204 11.66 -1.25 1.10
CA LEU A 204 11.53 -2.17 -0.03
C LEU A 204 10.16 -2.09 -0.72
N LEU A 205 9.28 -1.23 -0.21
CA LEU A 205 7.97 -0.89 -0.78
C LEU A 205 7.78 0.62 -0.71
N LEU A 206 7.68 1.26 -1.87
CA LEU A 206 7.50 2.69 -1.99
C LEU A 206 6.18 3.00 -2.71
N LYS A 207 5.57 4.13 -2.36
CA LYS A 207 4.42 4.68 -3.07
C LYS A 207 4.80 6.00 -3.74
N MET A 208 4.35 6.18 -4.96
CA MET A 208 4.57 7.36 -5.77
C MET A 208 3.21 7.93 -6.18
N LYS A 209 3.00 9.21 -5.93
CA LYS A 209 1.80 9.97 -6.31
C LYS A 209 2.20 11.37 -6.69
N SER A 210 1.54 11.95 -7.67
CA SER A 210 1.67 13.37 -7.93
C SER A 210 1.06 14.17 -6.80
N ALA A 211 1.68 15.31 -6.52
CA ALA A 211 1.15 16.31 -5.63
C ALA A 211 0.92 17.58 -6.45
N HIS A 212 -0.23 18.20 -6.30
CA HIS A 212 -0.60 19.42 -6.97
C HIS A 212 -0.67 20.54 -5.94
N ASP A 213 -0.11 21.67 -6.26
CA ASP A 213 -0.26 22.89 -5.46
C ASP A 213 -1.39 23.73 -6.05
N ALA A 214 -2.22 24.28 -5.18
CA ALA A 214 -3.30 25.18 -5.54
C ALA A 214 -3.49 26.22 -4.45
N GLU A 215 -4.38 27.18 -4.68
CA GLU A 215 -4.62 28.30 -3.77
C GLU A 215 -6.05 28.31 -3.28
N CYS A 216 -6.23 28.80 -2.06
CA CYS A 216 -7.53 29.02 -1.45
C CYS A 216 -7.47 30.17 -0.45
N VAL A 217 -8.63 30.75 -0.13
CA VAL A 217 -8.77 31.80 0.88
C VAL A 217 -9.12 31.16 2.22
N VAL A 218 -8.41 31.54 3.28
CA VAL A 218 -8.70 31.09 4.66
C VAL A 218 -10.01 31.74 5.11
N VAL A 219 -10.98 30.93 5.51
CA VAL A 219 -12.32 31.44 5.93
C VAL A 219 -12.65 31.13 7.39
N ALA A 220 -11.96 30.21 8.04
CA ALA A 220 -12.11 29.96 9.49
C ALA A 220 -10.92 29.21 10.07
N HIS A 221 -10.69 29.40 11.38
CA HIS A 221 -9.76 28.60 12.19
C HIS A 221 -10.56 27.63 13.06
N HIS A 222 -9.98 26.46 13.32
CA HIS A 222 -10.55 25.46 14.23
C HIS A 222 -9.51 25.10 15.29
N PRO A 223 -9.86 25.14 16.59
CA PRO A 223 -8.93 24.85 17.66
C PRO A 223 -8.44 23.41 17.61
N GLY A 224 -7.19 23.20 18.02
CA GLY A 224 -6.59 21.89 18.17
C GLY A 224 -7.10 21.19 19.42
N ARG A 225 -6.84 19.86 19.48
CA ARG A 225 -7.14 18.98 20.62
C ARG A 225 -5.90 18.21 21.01
N GLY A 226 -5.87 17.72 22.26
CA GLY A 226 -4.74 16.94 22.78
C GLY A 226 -3.43 17.75 22.71
N ARG A 227 -2.42 17.24 22.03
CA ARG A 227 -1.12 17.92 21.85
C ARG A 227 -1.24 19.34 21.25
N LEU A 228 -2.30 19.62 20.49
CA LEU A 228 -2.55 20.89 19.84
C LEU A 228 -3.50 21.78 20.62
N GLN A 229 -3.78 21.53 21.89
CA GLN A 229 -4.67 22.37 22.70
C GLN A 229 -4.07 23.78 22.81
N GLY A 230 -4.90 24.80 22.55
CA GLY A 230 -4.47 26.21 22.50
C GLY A 230 -3.80 26.64 21.20
N LEU A 231 -3.63 25.74 20.24
CA LEU A 231 -3.04 25.99 18.94
C LEU A 231 -4.05 25.74 17.82
N LEU A 232 -3.70 26.14 16.59
CA LEU A 232 -4.48 25.79 15.39
C LEU A 232 -4.51 24.27 15.22
N GLY A 233 -5.71 23.69 15.21
CA GLY A 233 -5.93 22.30 14.81
C GLY A 233 -6.04 22.14 13.31
N SER A 234 -6.88 22.97 12.70
CA SER A 234 -7.07 23.03 11.23
C SER A 234 -7.66 24.39 10.86
N LEU A 235 -7.57 24.73 9.58
CA LEU A 235 -8.32 25.86 9.02
C LEU A 235 -9.35 25.36 7.99
N SER A 236 -10.40 26.13 7.78
CA SER A 236 -11.29 26.03 6.61
C SER A 236 -10.76 26.93 5.53
N CYS A 237 -10.70 26.42 4.33
CA CYS A 237 -10.30 27.13 3.13
C CYS A 237 -11.39 27.04 2.08
N GLU A 238 -11.51 28.06 1.25
CA GLU A 238 -12.49 28.15 0.17
C GLU A 238 -11.82 28.48 -1.15
N ASN A 239 -12.22 27.80 -2.20
CA ASN A 239 -11.83 28.05 -3.59
C ASN A 239 -13.06 27.96 -4.51
N ALA A 240 -12.87 28.02 -5.82
CA ALA A 240 -13.97 27.95 -6.80
C ALA A 240 -14.79 26.64 -6.73
N GLN A 241 -14.22 25.55 -6.22
CA GLN A 241 -14.89 24.25 -6.08
C GLN A 241 -15.67 24.13 -4.76
N GLY A 242 -15.42 25.02 -3.80
CA GLY A 242 -16.10 25.04 -2.52
C GLY A 242 -15.18 25.07 -1.31
N ARG A 243 -15.75 24.75 -0.15
CA ARG A 243 -15.08 24.83 1.15
C ARG A 243 -14.57 23.47 1.61
N PHE A 244 -13.33 23.44 2.11
CA PHE A 244 -12.67 22.22 2.63
C PHE A 244 -11.76 22.56 3.81
N ARG A 245 -11.24 21.54 4.49
CA ARG A 245 -10.39 21.70 5.67
C ARG A 245 -8.95 21.30 5.39
N ILE A 246 -8.01 22.06 5.98
CA ILE A 246 -6.58 21.79 5.97
C ILE A 246 -6.12 21.67 7.43
N GLY A 247 -5.63 20.48 7.84
CA GLY A 247 -5.17 20.21 9.21
C GLY A 247 -3.71 19.78 9.29
N SER A 248 -3.04 19.64 8.15
CA SER A 248 -1.63 19.20 8.07
C SER A 248 -0.76 20.22 7.33
N GLY A 249 0.57 20.05 7.42
CA GLY A 249 1.54 20.92 6.76
C GLY A 249 2.01 22.09 7.61
N PHE A 250 1.38 22.36 8.73
CA PHE A 250 1.77 23.45 9.63
C PHE A 250 2.90 23.02 10.57
N SER A 251 3.89 23.88 10.72
CA SER A 251 4.84 23.86 11.83
C SER A 251 4.16 24.29 13.13
N ASP A 252 4.79 24.03 14.28
CA ASP A 252 4.27 24.49 15.57
C ASP A 252 4.20 26.02 15.66
N ARG A 253 5.12 26.75 15.00
CA ARG A 253 5.09 28.21 14.88
C ARG A 253 3.85 28.68 14.11
N GLU A 254 3.56 28.06 12.96
CA GLU A 254 2.40 28.42 12.13
C GLU A 254 1.07 28.01 12.79
N ARG A 255 1.12 27.06 13.74
CA ARG A 255 -0.06 26.75 14.56
C ARG A 255 -0.29 27.76 15.68
N SER A 256 0.78 28.37 16.19
CA SER A 256 0.70 29.45 17.20
C SER A 256 0.29 30.78 16.58
N ASP A 257 0.77 31.04 15.36
CA ASP A 257 0.47 32.25 14.59
C ASP A 257 -0.06 31.83 13.20
N PRO A 258 -1.35 31.44 13.11
CA PRO A 258 -1.91 30.84 11.90
C PRO A 258 -2.17 31.89 10.81
N PRO A 259 -2.19 31.44 9.53
CA PRO A 259 -2.56 32.30 8.42
C PRO A 259 -3.84 33.08 8.71
N PRO A 260 -3.85 34.42 8.58
CA PRO A 260 -5.04 35.23 8.88
C PRO A 260 -6.28 34.82 8.06
N ILE A 261 -7.46 34.94 8.66
CA ILE A 261 -8.72 34.81 7.91
C ILE A 261 -8.75 35.88 6.82
N GLY A 262 -9.13 35.51 5.60
CA GLY A 262 -9.07 36.35 4.41
C GLY A 262 -7.76 36.28 3.63
N SER A 263 -6.69 35.69 4.20
CA SER A 263 -5.42 35.51 3.47
C SER A 263 -5.53 34.38 2.45
N THR A 264 -4.81 34.55 1.33
CA THR A 264 -4.62 33.47 0.35
C THR A 264 -3.44 32.62 0.78
N ILE A 265 -3.62 31.29 0.77
CA ILE A 265 -2.56 30.33 1.04
C ILE A 265 -2.37 29.39 -0.15
N THR A 266 -1.14 28.92 -0.32
CA THR A 266 -0.85 27.74 -1.16
C THR A 266 -1.01 26.49 -0.32
N TYR A 267 -1.75 25.52 -0.84
CA TYR A 267 -1.85 24.20 -0.26
C TYR A 267 -1.48 23.13 -1.29
N ARG A 268 -1.00 22.01 -0.82
CA ARG A 268 -0.67 20.83 -1.64
C ARG A 268 -1.72 19.76 -1.43
N TYR A 269 -2.19 19.14 -2.51
CA TYR A 269 -3.18 18.07 -2.43
C TYR A 269 -2.82 16.91 -3.36
N ARG A 270 -3.49 15.76 -3.17
CA ARG A 270 -3.26 14.53 -3.94
C ARG A 270 -4.60 13.96 -4.40
N GLY A 271 -5.06 14.43 -5.54
CA GLY A 271 -6.35 14.04 -6.12
C GLY A 271 -7.52 14.83 -5.57
N LEU A 272 -8.70 14.60 -6.17
CA LEU A 272 -9.95 15.27 -5.86
C LEU A 272 -11.00 14.25 -5.39
N THR A 273 -11.98 14.73 -4.61
CA THR A 273 -13.19 13.97 -4.31
C THR A 273 -14.12 13.97 -5.53
N ALA A 274 -15.19 13.16 -5.50
CA ALA A 274 -16.23 13.17 -6.54
C ALA A 274 -16.88 14.56 -6.71
N LYS A 275 -16.81 15.43 -5.69
CA LYS A 275 -17.31 16.81 -5.72
C LYS A 275 -16.25 17.83 -6.17
N GLY A 276 -15.09 17.39 -6.65
CA GLY A 276 -13.99 18.27 -7.07
C GLY A 276 -13.19 18.92 -5.93
N LEU A 277 -13.45 18.60 -4.67
CA LEU A 277 -12.70 19.11 -3.53
C LEU A 277 -11.37 18.38 -3.34
N PRO A 278 -10.30 19.08 -2.87
CA PRO A 278 -9.00 18.47 -2.70
C PRO A 278 -8.99 17.39 -1.63
N ARG A 279 -8.36 16.24 -1.95
CA ARG A 279 -8.06 15.16 -0.99
C ARG A 279 -6.68 15.36 -0.39
N PHE A 280 -6.54 15.09 0.91
CA PHE A 280 -5.28 15.18 1.64
C PHE A 280 -4.61 16.56 1.54
N ALA A 281 -5.39 17.62 1.57
CA ALA A 281 -4.90 18.98 1.53
C ALA A 281 -3.95 19.26 2.72
N SER A 282 -2.81 19.87 2.41
CA SER A 282 -1.73 20.17 3.36
C SER A 282 -1.24 21.60 3.09
N PHE A 283 -1.11 22.41 4.13
CA PHE A 283 -0.59 23.76 4.04
C PHE A 283 0.86 23.76 3.52
N VAL A 284 1.18 24.73 2.67
CA VAL A 284 2.53 24.93 2.14
C VAL A 284 3.10 26.29 2.58
N ARG A 285 2.35 27.39 2.33
CA ARG A 285 2.77 28.76 2.68
C ARG A 285 1.63 29.74 2.57
N ILE A 286 1.77 30.88 3.21
CA ILE A 286 0.94 32.08 2.94
C ILE A 286 1.45 32.71 1.64
N ARG A 287 0.54 33.14 0.77
CA ARG A 287 0.89 33.95 -0.39
C ARG A 287 1.07 35.40 0.06
N PRO A 288 2.16 36.08 -0.31
CA PRO A 288 2.26 37.50 -0.13
C PRO A 288 1.05 38.18 -0.83
N ALA A 289 0.46 39.18 -0.20
CA ALA A 289 -0.47 40.05 -0.90
C ALA A 289 0.26 40.57 -2.15
N GLN A 290 -0.34 40.41 -3.33
CA GLN A 290 0.19 41.07 -4.52
C GLN A 290 0.08 42.56 -4.22
N GLY A 291 1.21 43.22 -4.00
CA GLY A 291 1.25 44.66 -3.92
C GLY A 291 0.75 45.23 -5.25
N ASP A 292 -0.21 46.10 -5.18
CA ASP A 292 -0.66 46.93 -6.28
C ASP A 292 0.50 47.73 -6.85
#